data_0cb587a21db1563a8a527d717a420bc4
#
_entry.id   0cb587a21db1563a8a527d717a420bc4
#
_cell.length_a   1.000
_cell.length_b   1.000
_cell.length_c   1.000
_cell.angle_alpha   90.00
_cell.angle_beta   90.00
_cell.angle_gamma   90.00
#
_symmetry.space_group_name_H-M   'P 1'
#
loop_
_entity.id
_entity.type
_entity.pdbx_description
1 polymer ?
#
loop_
_entity_poly.entity_id
_entity_poly.type
_entity_poly.pdbx_seq_one_letter_code
_entity_poly.pdbx_strand_id
1 'polypeptide(L)'
;MISAQVITTCIEELRAITRVDLCVFDTEGVVVATTFDSKDIKTSLIKNFVESPADSQVIGAYHLLKIMDEGEIVYVLVARGSSDDTYLIGKIAVSQIQQLLVAYKEKFDRNNFFQNLIMDNLLLVDVYNRAKKLHIGATVPRVVLIIETKAEKDNTAAELLGGMFSPQSGDFITAVDESNVILIKSLEPDEGYEAVEKTAYTIVDMMNTEAMMNVRVAYGTIVQELKDVSKSYKEAKMAMDVGKIFFAERSVAGRAAVPAKNRRTYFCQRSRHSVHCGSDSSHPGE
;
A
#
# COMPACT_ATOMS: atom_id res chain seq x y z
N MET A 1 11.50 -3.89 5.87
CA MET A 1 12.13 -3.04 6.90
C MET A 1 11.30 -1.76 7.01
N ILE A 2 10.98 -1.31 8.22
CA ILE A 2 10.26 -0.04 8.45
C ILE A 2 11.16 1.13 8.05
N SER A 3 10.59 2.22 7.50
CA SER A 3 11.39 3.39 7.15
C SER A 3 11.82 4.16 8.40
N ALA A 4 13.04 4.71 8.39
CA ALA A 4 13.55 5.54 9.49
C ALA A 4 12.60 6.73 9.79
N GLN A 5 11.96 7.30 8.76
CA GLN A 5 11.00 8.41 8.90
C GLN A 5 9.82 8.06 9.81
N VAL A 6 9.27 6.85 9.69
CA VAL A 6 8.14 6.40 10.53
C VAL A 6 8.55 6.26 11.99
N ILE A 7 9.75 5.71 12.24
CA ILE A 7 10.29 5.62 13.61
C ILE A 7 10.53 7.02 14.17
N THR A 8 11.09 7.93 13.35
CA THR A 8 11.32 9.33 13.75
C THR A 8 10.01 9.99 14.17
N THR A 9 8.97 9.94 13.32
CA THR A 9 7.66 10.51 13.65
C THR A 9 7.11 9.94 14.96
N CYS A 10 7.18 8.61 15.15
CA CYS A 10 6.70 7.95 16.35
C CYS A 10 7.40 8.47 17.62
N ILE A 11 8.75 8.56 17.63
CA ILE A 11 9.48 9.03 18.81
C ILE A 11 9.36 10.55 19.04
N GLU A 12 9.17 11.35 17.99
CA GLU A 12 8.90 12.79 18.09
C GLU A 12 7.52 13.05 18.71
N GLU A 13 6.48 12.31 18.31
CA GLU A 13 5.15 12.38 18.92
C GLU A 13 5.19 12.00 20.39
N LEU A 14 5.87 10.89 20.73
CA LEU A 14 6.06 10.48 22.13
C LEU A 14 6.78 11.54 22.95
N ARG A 15 7.86 12.13 22.40
CA ARG A 15 8.58 13.23 23.06
C ARG A 15 7.69 14.45 23.28
N ALA A 16 6.87 14.81 22.30
CA ALA A 16 5.97 15.97 22.42
C ALA A 16 5.00 15.82 23.60
N ILE A 17 4.54 14.59 23.88
CA ILE A 17 3.61 14.26 24.95
C ILE A 17 4.34 14.11 26.30
N THR A 18 5.44 13.36 26.31
CA THR A 18 6.08 12.87 27.55
C THR A 18 7.25 13.74 28.01
N ARG A 19 7.82 14.55 27.10
CA ARG A 19 9.05 15.33 27.28
C ARG A 19 10.30 14.47 27.59
N VAL A 20 10.24 13.16 27.36
CA VAL A 20 11.38 12.27 27.46
C VAL A 20 12.06 12.20 26.10
N ASP A 21 13.37 12.39 26.11
CA ASP A 21 14.18 12.27 24.89
C ASP A 21 14.41 10.81 24.54
N LEU A 22 14.22 10.45 23.28
CA LEU A 22 14.31 9.11 22.75
C LEU A 22 15.28 9.03 21.57
N CYS A 23 16.05 7.94 21.50
CA CYS A 23 16.91 7.62 20.37
C CYS A 23 16.81 6.13 20.05
N VAL A 24 16.74 5.79 18.77
CA VAL A 24 16.67 4.40 18.28
C VAL A 24 17.92 4.10 17.48
N PHE A 25 18.60 3.02 17.83
CA PHE A 25 19.78 2.51 17.15
C PHE A 25 19.46 1.17 16.49
N ASP A 26 20.16 0.85 15.42
CA ASP A 26 20.21 -0.52 14.91
C ASP A 26 21.14 -1.41 15.79
N THR A 27 21.23 -2.68 15.46
CA THR A 27 22.09 -3.65 16.16
C THR A 27 23.58 -3.37 16.01
N GLU A 28 23.96 -2.59 14.96
CA GLU A 28 25.34 -2.16 14.73
C GLU A 28 25.69 -0.85 15.46
N GLY A 29 24.69 -0.24 16.13
CA GLY A 29 24.85 1.02 16.87
C GLY A 29 24.85 2.25 15.99
N VAL A 30 24.25 2.16 14.78
CA VAL A 30 23.99 3.31 13.93
C VAL A 30 22.65 3.93 14.35
N VAL A 31 22.60 5.26 14.41
CA VAL A 31 21.37 5.98 14.75
C VAL A 31 20.36 5.86 13.60
N VAL A 32 19.19 5.32 13.90
CA VAL A 32 18.04 5.22 12.99
C VAL A 32 17.14 6.45 13.13
N ALA A 33 16.85 6.85 14.37
CA ALA A 33 16.01 8.00 14.68
C ALA A 33 16.43 8.59 16.04
N THR A 34 16.37 9.92 16.18
CA THR A 34 16.71 10.56 17.44
C THR A 34 15.96 11.86 17.64
N THR A 35 15.60 12.16 18.88
CA THR A 35 14.98 13.43 19.29
C THR A 35 15.96 14.37 20.00
N PHE A 36 17.21 13.96 20.18
CA PHE A 36 18.26 14.75 20.85
C PHE A 36 19.65 14.49 20.23
N ASP A 37 20.67 15.27 20.59
CA ASP A 37 22.06 15.00 20.17
C ASP A 37 22.60 13.75 20.88
N SER A 38 22.78 12.67 20.12
CA SER A 38 23.17 11.35 20.62
C SER A 38 24.70 11.06 20.52
N LYS A 39 25.53 12.08 20.25
CA LYS A 39 26.98 11.93 20.05
C LYS A 39 27.71 11.34 21.27
N ASP A 40 27.16 11.54 22.46
CA ASP A 40 27.73 11.00 23.70
C ASP A 40 27.51 9.49 23.88
N ILE A 41 26.59 8.90 23.09
CA ILE A 41 26.29 7.46 23.15
C ILE A 41 27.25 6.73 22.20
N LYS A 42 28.21 6.01 22.81
CA LYS A 42 29.21 5.25 22.04
C LYS A 42 28.56 4.03 21.37
N THR A 43 28.87 3.78 20.10
CA THR A 43 28.46 2.58 19.36
C THR A 43 28.78 1.28 20.11
N SER A 44 29.95 1.21 20.78
CA SER A 44 30.34 0.05 21.59
C SER A 44 29.39 -0.24 22.76
N LEU A 45 28.76 0.79 23.32
CA LEU A 45 27.75 0.64 24.36
C LEU A 45 26.54 -0.12 23.86
N ILE A 46 26.04 0.25 22.66
CA ILE A 46 24.89 -0.37 22.01
C ILE A 46 25.21 -1.84 21.66
N LYS A 47 26.38 -2.10 21.04
CA LYS A 47 26.80 -3.46 20.69
C LYS A 47 26.91 -4.38 21.91
N ASN A 48 27.54 -3.90 22.96
CA ASN A 48 27.65 -4.67 24.20
C ASN A 48 26.27 -4.95 24.82
N PHE A 49 25.36 -4.03 24.73
CA PHE A 49 23.98 -4.24 25.22
C PHE A 49 23.22 -5.24 24.35
N VAL A 50 23.37 -5.20 23.02
CA VAL A 50 22.76 -6.17 22.08
C VAL A 50 23.20 -7.58 22.45
N GLU A 51 24.51 -7.81 22.75
CA GLU A 51 25.08 -9.10 23.12
C GLU A 51 24.72 -9.55 24.55
N SER A 52 24.30 -8.63 25.42
CA SER A 52 23.93 -8.93 26.79
C SER A 52 22.63 -9.75 26.86
N PRO A 53 22.42 -10.60 27.88
CA PRO A 53 21.15 -11.32 28.05
C PRO A 53 20.04 -10.44 28.63
N ALA A 54 20.32 -9.19 29.00
CA ALA A 54 19.32 -8.29 29.60
C ALA A 54 18.41 -7.65 28.54
N ASP A 55 17.12 -7.60 28.82
CA ASP A 55 16.15 -6.92 27.97
C ASP A 55 16.18 -5.39 28.15
N SER A 56 16.67 -4.92 29.29
CA SER A 56 16.87 -3.51 29.62
C SER A 56 18.07 -3.29 30.50
N GLN A 57 18.70 -2.12 30.37
CA GLN A 57 19.85 -1.72 31.19
C GLN A 57 19.84 -0.22 31.45
N VAL A 58 20.23 0.20 32.62
CA VAL A 58 20.37 1.62 32.96
C VAL A 58 21.83 1.96 33.09
N ILE A 59 22.30 2.99 32.39
CA ILE A 59 23.66 3.49 32.39
C ILE A 59 23.65 4.99 32.54
N GLY A 60 23.91 5.48 33.75
CA GLY A 60 23.80 6.90 34.07
C GLY A 60 22.36 7.40 33.87
N ALA A 61 22.16 8.37 32.99
CA ALA A 61 20.84 8.91 32.65
C ALA A 61 20.18 8.19 31.45
N TYR A 62 20.78 7.12 30.95
CA TYR A 62 20.28 6.40 29.76
C TYR A 62 19.65 5.07 30.18
N HIS A 63 18.41 4.87 29.73
CA HIS A 63 17.69 3.61 29.84
C HIS A 63 17.70 2.94 28.48
N LEU A 64 18.43 1.85 28.34
CA LEU A 64 18.54 1.04 27.13
C LEU A 64 17.50 -0.06 27.17
N LEU A 65 16.74 -0.25 26.09
CA LEU A 65 15.71 -1.28 25.96
C LEU A 65 15.81 -1.93 24.57
N LYS A 66 15.71 -3.26 24.53
CA LYS A 66 15.67 -4.01 23.28
C LYS A 66 14.30 -3.94 22.63
N ILE A 67 14.29 -3.75 21.31
CA ILE A 67 13.11 -3.88 20.48
C ILE A 67 13.23 -5.18 19.70
N MET A 68 12.30 -6.10 19.96
CA MET A 68 12.31 -7.45 19.40
C MET A 68 11.26 -7.57 18.29
N ASP A 69 11.58 -8.32 17.22
CA ASP A 69 10.65 -8.81 16.22
C ASP A 69 10.83 -10.31 16.05
N GLU A 70 9.77 -11.10 16.24
CA GLU A 70 9.79 -12.58 16.18
C GLU A 70 10.90 -13.25 17.00
N GLY A 71 11.30 -12.66 18.10
CA GLY A 71 12.34 -13.19 18.99
C GLY A 71 13.76 -12.74 18.68
N GLU A 72 13.94 -11.94 17.61
CA GLU A 72 15.22 -11.34 17.23
C GLU A 72 15.31 -9.88 17.62
N ILE A 73 16.48 -9.40 18.00
CA ILE A 73 16.71 -7.99 18.31
C ILE A 73 16.84 -7.23 16.99
N VAL A 74 15.94 -6.26 16.75
CA VAL A 74 15.95 -5.43 15.54
C VAL A 74 16.53 -4.06 15.82
N TYR A 75 16.18 -3.47 16.97
CA TYR A 75 16.63 -2.14 17.36
C TYR A 75 16.92 -2.09 18.87
N VAL A 76 17.64 -1.04 19.26
CA VAL A 76 17.83 -0.64 20.68
C VAL A 76 17.25 0.75 20.85
N LEU A 77 16.30 0.88 21.77
CA LEU A 77 15.78 2.19 22.20
C LEU A 77 16.63 2.68 23.37
N VAL A 78 17.02 3.94 23.33
CA VAL A 78 17.62 4.67 24.44
C VAL A 78 16.70 5.81 24.85
N ALA A 79 16.20 5.77 26.08
CA ALA A 79 15.45 6.86 26.69
C ALA A 79 16.37 7.63 27.65
N ARG A 80 16.40 8.96 27.54
CA ARG A 80 17.24 9.82 28.38
C ARG A 80 16.41 10.51 29.45
N GLY A 81 16.77 10.25 30.70
CA GLY A 81 16.15 10.84 31.88
C GLY A 81 16.61 10.13 33.15
N SER A 82 16.32 10.74 34.31
CA SER A 82 16.73 10.20 35.62
C SER A 82 15.55 9.79 36.50
N SER A 83 14.31 9.89 35.98
CA SER A 83 13.09 9.54 36.71
C SER A 83 12.65 8.10 36.38
N ASP A 84 11.94 7.45 37.30
CA ASP A 84 11.33 6.14 37.08
C ASP A 84 10.34 6.15 35.89
N ASP A 85 9.71 7.32 35.62
CA ASP A 85 8.83 7.53 34.46
C ASP A 85 9.58 7.36 33.13
N THR A 86 10.90 7.69 33.08
CA THR A 86 11.72 7.51 31.87
C THR A 86 11.74 6.07 31.41
N TYR A 87 11.85 5.12 32.33
CA TYR A 87 11.83 3.70 32.01
C TYR A 87 10.46 3.25 31.50
N LEU A 88 9.39 3.71 32.16
CA LEU A 88 8.01 3.39 31.73
C LEU A 88 7.70 3.94 30.34
N ILE A 89 8.12 5.17 30.07
CA ILE A 89 7.96 5.79 28.75
C ILE A 89 8.79 5.03 27.69
N GLY A 90 10.00 4.62 28.03
CA GLY A 90 10.82 3.75 27.18
C GLY A 90 10.11 2.43 26.84
N LYS A 91 9.46 1.79 27.82
CA LYS A 91 8.64 0.58 27.58
C LYS A 91 7.45 0.82 26.67
N ILE A 92 6.75 1.95 26.82
CA ILE A 92 5.66 2.35 25.92
C ILE A 92 6.19 2.55 24.49
N ALA A 93 7.31 3.25 24.35
CA ALA A 93 7.94 3.47 23.04
C ALA A 93 8.35 2.14 22.38
N VAL A 94 8.95 1.21 23.12
CA VAL A 94 9.27 -0.15 22.64
C VAL A 94 8.00 -0.84 22.12
N SER A 95 6.94 -0.87 22.93
CA SER A 95 5.67 -1.51 22.56
C SER A 95 5.08 -0.88 21.29
N GLN A 96 5.09 0.45 21.18
CA GLN A 96 4.56 1.15 20.03
C GLN A 96 5.38 0.88 18.76
N ILE A 97 6.72 0.89 18.84
CA ILE A 97 7.58 0.56 17.70
C ILE A 97 7.41 -0.92 17.29
N GLN A 98 7.27 -1.84 18.24
CA GLN A 98 6.97 -3.25 17.93
C GLN A 98 5.65 -3.42 17.19
N GLN A 99 4.59 -2.71 17.59
CA GLN A 99 3.32 -2.74 16.86
C GLN A 99 3.44 -2.13 15.44
N LEU A 100 4.22 -1.06 15.29
CA LEU A 100 4.53 -0.53 13.96
C LEU A 100 5.28 -1.55 13.09
N LEU A 101 6.25 -2.28 13.62
CA LEU A 101 6.97 -3.33 12.90
C LEU A 101 6.01 -4.41 12.39
N VAL A 102 5.10 -4.90 13.25
CA VAL A 102 4.09 -5.90 12.88
C VAL A 102 3.17 -5.36 11.77
N ALA A 103 2.65 -4.14 11.92
CA ALA A 103 1.75 -3.53 10.93
C ALA A 103 2.43 -3.34 9.56
N TYR A 104 3.69 -2.90 9.55
CA TYR A 104 4.47 -2.76 8.32
C TYR A 104 4.78 -4.10 7.66
N LYS A 105 5.06 -5.14 8.44
CA LYS A 105 5.30 -6.49 7.95
C LYS A 105 4.02 -7.06 7.31
N GLU A 106 2.89 -6.94 7.98
CA GLU A 106 1.59 -7.35 7.41
C GLU A 106 1.27 -6.62 6.11
N LYS A 107 1.49 -5.29 6.07
CA LYS A 107 1.30 -4.50 4.86
C LYS A 107 2.22 -4.96 3.73
N PHE A 108 3.49 -5.25 4.03
CA PHE A 108 4.46 -5.75 3.05
C PHE A 108 4.08 -7.15 2.54
N ASP A 109 3.72 -8.07 3.43
CA ASP A 109 3.32 -9.43 3.08
C ASP A 109 2.04 -9.44 2.23
N ARG A 110 1.06 -8.59 2.56
CA ARG A 110 -0.16 -8.42 1.77
C ARG A 110 0.14 -7.81 0.40
N ASN A 111 1.01 -6.82 0.33
CA ASN A 111 1.44 -6.22 -0.93
C ASN A 111 2.13 -7.24 -1.84
N ASN A 112 3.11 -7.96 -1.30
CA ASN A 112 3.82 -9.02 -2.00
C ASN A 112 2.88 -10.15 -2.46
N PHE A 113 1.92 -10.54 -1.63
CA PHE A 113 0.91 -11.54 -2.01
C PHE A 113 0.11 -11.10 -3.24
N PHE A 114 -0.46 -9.89 -3.22
CA PHE A 114 -1.28 -9.41 -4.34
C PHE A 114 -0.46 -9.16 -5.60
N GLN A 115 0.77 -8.63 -5.48
CA GLN A 115 1.67 -8.48 -6.64
C GLN A 115 1.95 -9.85 -7.32
N ASN A 116 2.27 -10.86 -6.54
CA ASN A 116 2.48 -12.21 -7.08
C ASN A 116 1.19 -12.83 -7.64
N LEU A 117 0.04 -12.55 -7.03
CA LEU A 117 -1.27 -13.04 -7.49
C LEU A 117 -1.64 -12.47 -8.86
N ILE A 118 -1.53 -11.15 -9.06
CA ILE A 118 -1.85 -10.52 -10.36
C ILE A 118 -0.89 -10.94 -11.47
N MET A 119 0.38 -11.21 -11.11
CA MET A 119 1.39 -11.70 -12.05
C MET A 119 1.30 -13.21 -12.34
N ASP A 120 0.35 -13.91 -11.69
CA ASP A 120 0.14 -15.36 -11.86
C ASP A 120 1.36 -16.20 -11.41
N ASN A 121 2.09 -15.71 -10.40
CA ASN A 121 3.32 -16.33 -9.89
C ASN A 121 3.08 -17.26 -8.70
N LEU A 122 1.82 -17.49 -8.31
CA LEU A 122 1.47 -18.32 -7.15
C LEU A 122 0.81 -19.64 -7.60
N LEU A 123 1.19 -20.72 -6.95
CA LEU A 123 0.46 -21.98 -7.06
C LEU A 123 -0.90 -21.85 -6.36
N LEU A 124 -1.90 -22.55 -6.85
CA LEU A 124 -3.27 -22.49 -6.32
C LEU A 124 -3.32 -22.76 -4.79
N VAL A 125 -2.54 -23.74 -4.32
CA VAL A 125 -2.44 -24.06 -2.89
C VAL A 125 -1.87 -22.88 -2.09
N ASP A 126 -0.86 -22.19 -2.64
CA ASP A 126 -0.25 -21.04 -1.99
C ASP A 126 -1.19 -19.83 -1.95
N VAL A 127 -2.02 -19.64 -2.98
CA VAL A 127 -3.04 -18.59 -2.99
C VAL A 127 -3.95 -18.73 -1.78
N TYR A 128 -4.51 -19.91 -1.55
CA TYR A 128 -5.44 -20.12 -0.42
C TYR A 128 -4.75 -20.11 0.95
N ASN A 129 -3.56 -20.71 1.06
CA ASN A 129 -2.82 -20.74 2.34
C ASN A 129 -2.37 -19.36 2.77
N ARG A 130 -1.82 -18.55 1.86
CA ARG A 130 -1.40 -17.18 2.14
C ARG A 130 -2.59 -16.27 2.38
N ALA A 131 -3.66 -16.37 1.59
CA ALA A 131 -4.89 -15.61 1.81
C ALA A 131 -5.46 -15.85 3.22
N LYS A 132 -5.51 -17.12 3.68
CA LYS A 132 -5.94 -17.46 5.03
C LYS A 132 -5.06 -16.83 6.11
N LYS A 133 -3.72 -16.88 5.95
CA LYS A 133 -2.76 -16.26 6.87
C LYS A 133 -2.92 -14.74 6.94
N LEU A 134 -3.22 -14.11 5.80
CA LEU A 134 -3.39 -12.65 5.67
C LEU A 134 -4.82 -12.17 5.93
N HIS A 135 -5.71 -13.07 6.35
CA HIS A 135 -7.14 -12.79 6.57
C HIS A 135 -7.85 -12.20 5.34
N ILE A 136 -7.49 -12.67 4.14
CA ILE A 136 -8.10 -12.25 2.87
C ILE A 136 -9.19 -13.24 2.48
N GLY A 137 -10.42 -12.77 2.28
CA GLY A 137 -11.53 -13.59 1.84
C GLY A 137 -11.28 -14.20 0.46
N ALA A 138 -11.41 -15.53 0.32
CA ALA A 138 -11.13 -16.22 -0.94
C ALA A 138 -12.28 -16.13 -1.96
N THR A 139 -13.53 -15.97 -1.49
CA THR A 139 -14.77 -16.01 -2.28
C THR A 139 -15.49 -14.65 -2.30
N VAL A 140 -14.77 -13.56 -2.09
CA VAL A 140 -15.31 -12.21 -2.20
C VAL A 140 -15.22 -11.77 -3.67
N PRO A 141 -16.30 -11.23 -4.26
CA PRO A 141 -16.27 -10.71 -5.61
C PRO A 141 -15.26 -9.56 -5.73
N ARG A 142 -14.42 -9.59 -6.78
CA ARG A 142 -13.39 -8.56 -7.00
C ARG A 142 -13.30 -8.18 -8.46
N VAL A 143 -12.82 -6.96 -8.67
CA VAL A 143 -12.44 -6.48 -10.00
C VAL A 143 -11.09 -5.77 -9.90
N VAL A 144 -10.28 -5.89 -10.94
CA VAL A 144 -9.02 -5.17 -11.04
C VAL A 144 -9.20 -3.94 -11.91
N LEU A 145 -8.82 -2.78 -11.37
CA LEU A 145 -8.73 -1.53 -12.12
C LEU A 145 -7.25 -1.16 -12.26
N ILE A 146 -6.86 -0.74 -13.45
CA ILE A 146 -5.53 -0.18 -13.74
C ILE A 146 -5.71 1.31 -13.95
N ILE A 147 -5.00 2.10 -13.18
CA ILE A 147 -4.97 3.55 -13.24
C ILE A 147 -3.61 3.96 -13.81
N GLU A 148 -3.59 4.42 -15.06
CA GLU A 148 -2.39 4.92 -15.69
C GLU A 148 -2.25 6.42 -15.42
N THR A 149 -1.12 6.79 -14.82
CA THR A 149 -0.72 8.17 -14.59
C THR A 149 0.34 8.55 -15.62
N LYS A 150 0.34 9.80 -16.09
CA LYS A 150 1.48 10.29 -16.88
C LYS A 150 2.63 10.53 -15.91
N ALA A 151 3.68 9.74 -16.07
CA ALA A 151 4.82 9.69 -15.18
C ALA A 151 5.41 11.08 -14.87
N GLU A 152 5.25 11.53 -13.65
CA GLU A 152 6.24 12.29 -12.91
C GLU A 152 6.44 11.51 -11.61
N LYS A 153 7.68 11.45 -11.15
CA LYS A 153 8.22 10.58 -10.09
C LYS A 153 7.56 10.69 -8.70
N ASP A 154 6.30 11.11 -8.61
CA ASP A 154 5.61 11.34 -7.36
C ASP A 154 4.66 10.18 -7.03
N ASN A 155 4.89 9.55 -5.87
CA ASN A 155 3.97 8.60 -5.25
C ASN A 155 2.59 9.18 -4.92
N THR A 156 2.34 10.44 -5.26
CA THR A 156 1.13 11.22 -4.98
C THR A 156 -0.15 10.50 -5.44
N ALA A 157 -0.12 9.87 -6.62
CA ALA A 157 -1.28 9.13 -7.12
C ALA A 157 -1.63 7.91 -6.26
N ALA A 158 -0.62 7.14 -5.85
CA ALA A 158 -0.82 5.97 -5.00
C ALA A 158 -1.24 6.37 -3.57
N GLU A 159 -0.73 7.49 -3.06
CA GLU A 159 -1.10 8.04 -1.75
C GLU A 159 -2.55 8.56 -1.74
N LEU A 160 -2.96 9.33 -2.74
CA LEU A 160 -4.33 9.82 -2.88
C LEU A 160 -5.32 8.66 -3.01
N LEU A 161 -5.03 7.68 -3.86
CA LEU A 161 -5.86 6.47 -3.98
C LEU A 161 -5.88 5.68 -2.67
N GLY A 162 -4.74 5.61 -1.94
CA GLY A 162 -4.65 4.98 -0.63
C GLY A 162 -5.52 5.64 0.44
N GLY A 163 -5.78 6.94 0.32
CA GLY A 163 -6.71 7.68 1.18
C GLY A 163 -8.19 7.36 0.90
N MET A 164 -8.52 6.99 -0.35
CA MET A 164 -9.90 6.66 -0.74
C MET A 164 -10.26 5.19 -0.49
N PHE A 165 -9.33 4.29 -0.79
CA PHE A 165 -9.57 2.85 -0.75
C PHE A 165 -8.83 2.26 0.43
N SER A 166 -9.59 1.91 1.46
CA SER A 166 -9.05 1.40 2.72
C SER A 166 -8.87 -0.13 2.65
N PRO A 167 -7.80 -0.68 3.22
CA PRO A 167 -7.69 -2.13 3.44
C PRO A 167 -8.81 -2.71 4.29
N GLN A 168 -9.50 -1.87 5.09
CA GLN A 168 -10.65 -2.27 5.91
C GLN A 168 -11.88 -2.59 5.06
N SER A 169 -12.04 -1.94 3.89
CA SER A 169 -13.08 -2.30 2.90
C SER A 169 -12.72 -3.53 2.07
N GLY A 170 -11.57 -4.16 2.31
CA GLY A 170 -11.08 -5.28 1.52
C GLY A 170 -10.43 -4.88 0.20
N ASP A 171 -10.34 -3.59 -0.07
CA ASP A 171 -9.68 -3.03 -1.25
C ASP A 171 -8.17 -3.10 -1.10
N PHE A 172 -7.47 -3.21 -2.22
CA PHE A 172 -6.02 -3.30 -2.21
C PHE A 172 -5.41 -2.49 -3.35
N ILE A 173 -4.42 -1.67 -3.00
CA ILE A 173 -3.70 -0.82 -3.95
C ILE A 173 -2.25 -1.27 -4.01
N THR A 174 -1.74 -1.43 -5.22
CA THR A 174 -0.31 -1.71 -5.48
C THR A 174 0.14 -0.96 -6.74
N ALA A 175 1.44 -0.76 -6.88
CA ALA A 175 2.06 -0.30 -8.12
C ALA A 175 2.84 -1.46 -8.73
N VAL A 176 2.72 -1.65 -10.03
CA VAL A 176 3.49 -2.66 -10.79
C VAL A 176 4.67 -2.02 -11.50
N ASP A 177 4.49 -0.78 -11.90
CA ASP A 177 5.54 0.05 -12.52
C ASP A 177 5.34 1.53 -12.11
N GLU A 178 6.22 2.40 -12.60
CA GLU A 178 6.20 3.84 -12.27
C GLU A 178 4.98 4.59 -12.81
N SER A 179 4.24 4.00 -13.74
CA SER A 179 3.15 4.65 -14.48
C SER A 179 1.77 4.08 -14.15
N ASN A 180 1.71 2.90 -13.54
CA ASN A 180 0.46 2.18 -13.33
C ASN A 180 0.23 1.84 -11.87
N VAL A 181 -0.83 2.42 -11.32
CA VAL A 181 -1.39 2.02 -10.03
C VAL A 181 -2.50 1.01 -10.26
N ILE A 182 -2.51 -0.07 -9.50
CA ILE A 182 -3.49 -1.13 -9.59
C ILE A 182 -4.36 -1.11 -8.34
N LEU A 183 -5.66 -1.01 -8.53
CA LEU A 183 -6.66 -1.18 -7.50
C LEU A 183 -7.33 -2.54 -7.69
N ILE A 184 -7.25 -3.40 -6.67
CA ILE A 184 -8.08 -4.60 -6.56
C ILE A 184 -9.25 -4.23 -5.67
N LYS A 185 -10.40 -3.97 -6.29
CA LYS A 185 -11.62 -3.56 -5.59
C LYS A 185 -12.43 -4.77 -5.18
N SER A 186 -12.79 -4.86 -3.91
CA SER A 186 -13.80 -5.79 -3.41
C SER A 186 -15.19 -5.23 -3.66
N LEU A 187 -16.12 -6.08 -4.02
CA LEU A 187 -17.51 -5.73 -4.30
C LEU A 187 -18.44 -6.47 -3.33
N GLU A 188 -19.54 -5.83 -2.98
CA GLU A 188 -20.62 -6.53 -2.30
C GLU A 188 -21.31 -7.51 -3.26
N PRO A 189 -21.97 -8.56 -2.74
CA PRO A 189 -22.55 -9.61 -3.58
C PRO A 189 -23.61 -9.13 -4.59
N ASP A 190 -24.25 -8.00 -4.33
CA ASP A 190 -25.27 -7.34 -5.17
C ASP A 190 -24.70 -6.25 -6.06
N GLU A 191 -23.42 -5.90 -5.90
CA GLU A 191 -22.75 -4.90 -6.73
C GLU A 191 -22.32 -5.50 -8.08
N GLY A 192 -22.64 -4.76 -9.14
CA GLY A 192 -22.30 -5.11 -10.52
C GLY A 192 -21.36 -4.08 -11.17
N TYR A 193 -21.34 -4.10 -12.50
CA TYR A 193 -20.50 -3.18 -13.28
C TYR A 193 -20.84 -1.71 -13.08
N GLU A 194 -22.05 -1.36 -12.70
CA GLU A 194 -22.43 0.03 -12.38
C GLU A 194 -21.61 0.60 -11.24
N ALA A 195 -21.37 -0.21 -10.19
CA ALA A 195 -20.52 0.17 -9.06
C ALA A 195 -19.05 0.32 -9.49
N VAL A 196 -18.58 -0.54 -10.39
CA VAL A 196 -17.22 -0.48 -10.95
C VAL A 196 -17.04 0.80 -11.79
N GLU A 197 -18.01 1.10 -12.65
CA GLU A 197 -18.02 2.32 -13.46
C GLU A 197 -18.02 3.58 -12.59
N LYS A 198 -18.90 3.63 -11.60
CA LYS A 198 -18.94 4.72 -10.62
C LYS A 198 -17.59 4.91 -9.93
N THR A 199 -16.96 3.82 -9.52
CA THR A 199 -15.61 3.85 -8.92
C THR A 199 -14.58 4.41 -9.91
N ALA A 200 -14.59 3.97 -11.17
CA ALA A 200 -13.67 4.46 -12.20
C ALA A 200 -13.86 5.95 -12.46
N TYR A 201 -15.10 6.44 -12.54
CA TYR A 201 -15.40 7.87 -12.68
C TYR A 201 -14.92 8.68 -11.48
N THR A 202 -15.16 8.18 -10.25
CA THR A 202 -14.73 8.84 -9.03
C THR A 202 -13.21 8.98 -8.99
N ILE A 203 -12.46 7.94 -9.40
CA ILE A 203 -11.00 7.99 -9.50
C ILE A 203 -10.57 9.08 -10.50
N VAL A 204 -11.15 9.09 -11.71
CA VAL A 204 -10.80 10.08 -12.74
C VAL A 204 -11.10 11.50 -12.28
N ASP A 205 -12.25 11.73 -11.64
CA ASP A 205 -12.62 13.06 -11.14
C ASP A 205 -11.70 13.55 -10.04
N MET A 206 -11.43 12.69 -9.06
CA MET A 206 -10.54 13.04 -7.95
C MET A 206 -9.11 13.33 -8.42
N MET A 207 -8.54 12.47 -9.27
CA MET A 207 -7.19 12.68 -9.80
C MET A 207 -7.08 13.96 -10.62
N ASN A 208 -8.14 14.35 -11.32
CA ASN A 208 -8.18 15.62 -12.05
C ASN A 208 -8.34 16.83 -11.13
N THR A 209 -9.16 16.73 -10.08
CA THR A 209 -9.49 17.87 -9.21
C THR A 209 -8.47 18.11 -8.12
N GLU A 210 -8.00 17.06 -7.45
CA GLU A 210 -7.10 17.18 -6.32
C GLU A 210 -5.62 17.09 -6.71
N ALA A 211 -5.28 16.21 -7.68
CA ALA A 211 -3.90 16.05 -8.13
C ALA A 211 -3.56 16.83 -9.40
N MET A 212 -4.56 17.44 -10.06
CA MET A 212 -4.42 18.05 -11.40
C MET A 212 -3.82 17.08 -12.44
N MET A 213 -4.00 15.79 -12.24
CA MET A 213 -3.46 14.72 -13.07
C MET A 213 -4.53 14.17 -14.02
N ASN A 214 -4.19 14.11 -15.31
CA ASN A 214 -5.00 13.36 -16.27
C ASN A 214 -4.64 11.89 -16.19
N VAL A 215 -5.59 11.05 -15.79
CA VAL A 215 -5.42 9.61 -15.68
C VAL A 215 -6.31 8.86 -16.66
N ARG A 216 -5.91 7.64 -16.98
CA ARG A 216 -6.74 6.66 -17.69
C ARG A 216 -7.04 5.52 -16.75
N VAL A 217 -8.29 5.07 -16.76
CA VAL A 217 -8.72 3.94 -15.94
C VAL A 217 -9.27 2.86 -16.85
N ALA A 218 -8.76 1.65 -16.70
CA ALA A 218 -9.29 0.46 -17.35
C ALA A 218 -9.57 -0.62 -16.31
N TYR A 219 -10.59 -1.44 -16.51
CA TYR A 219 -10.94 -2.51 -15.59
C TYR A 219 -11.27 -3.82 -16.32
N GLY A 220 -11.04 -4.93 -15.62
CA GLY A 220 -11.31 -6.26 -16.12
C GLY A 220 -12.70 -6.76 -15.73
N THR A 221 -12.93 -8.07 -15.89
CA THR A 221 -14.17 -8.70 -15.44
C THR A 221 -14.21 -8.86 -13.93
N ILE A 222 -15.44 -8.81 -13.37
CA ILE A 222 -15.70 -9.16 -11.98
C ILE A 222 -15.48 -10.66 -11.82
N VAL A 223 -14.60 -11.03 -10.88
CA VAL A 223 -14.28 -12.44 -10.57
C VAL A 223 -14.79 -12.78 -9.18
N GLN A 224 -15.25 -14.02 -9.00
CA GLN A 224 -15.86 -14.48 -7.74
C GLN A 224 -14.84 -15.11 -6.79
N GLU A 225 -13.72 -15.57 -7.31
CA GLU A 225 -12.69 -16.24 -6.56
C GLU A 225 -11.36 -15.51 -6.65
N LEU A 226 -10.63 -15.53 -5.55
CA LEU A 226 -9.33 -14.87 -5.43
C LEU A 226 -8.30 -15.36 -6.47
N LYS A 227 -8.33 -16.65 -6.81
CA LYS A 227 -7.44 -17.25 -7.83
C LYS A 227 -7.61 -16.63 -9.22
N ASP A 228 -8.79 -16.07 -9.51
CA ASP A 228 -9.11 -15.52 -10.83
C ASP A 228 -8.76 -14.02 -10.95
N VAL A 229 -8.20 -13.40 -9.90
CA VAL A 229 -7.81 -11.98 -9.91
C VAL A 229 -6.78 -11.69 -11.01
N SER A 230 -5.84 -12.61 -11.26
CA SER A 230 -4.88 -12.50 -12.36
C SER A 230 -5.55 -12.39 -13.74
N LYS A 231 -6.69 -13.05 -13.93
CA LYS A 231 -7.50 -12.97 -15.16
C LYS A 231 -8.09 -11.57 -15.32
N SER A 232 -8.71 -11.02 -14.26
CA SER A 232 -9.26 -9.66 -14.26
C SER A 232 -8.15 -8.63 -14.57
N TYR A 233 -6.96 -8.81 -14.00
CA TYR A 233 -5.81 -7.96 -14.30
C TYR A 233 -5.38 -8.03 -15.78
N LYS A 234 -5.22 -9.23 -16.34
CA LYS A 234 -4.86 -9.42 -17.75
C LYS A 234 -5.87 -8.77 -18.69
N GLU A 235 -7.16 -8.86 -18.37
CA GLU A 235 -8.23 -8.22 -19.13
C GLU A 235 -8.21 -6.70 -18.99
N ALA A 236 -8.01 -6.15 -17.79
CA ALA A 236 -7.84 -4.72 -17.57
C ALA A 236 -6.64 -4.18 -18.35
N LYS A 237 -5.52 -4.90 -18.38
CA LYS A 237 -4.32 -4.53 -19.14
C LYS A 237 -4.59 -4.49 -20.64
N MET A 238 -5.25 -5.53 -21.17
CA MET A 238 -5.66 -5.54 -22.59
C MET A 238 -6.59 -4.36 -22.91
N ALA A 239 -7.53 -4.02 -22.01
CA ALA A 239 -8.41 -2.87 -22.20
C ALA A 239 -7.63 -1.56 -22.23
N MET A 240 -6.65 -1.39 -21.35
CA MET A 240 -5.79 -0.23 -21.31
C MET A 240 -5.01 -0.09 -22.63
N ASP A 241 -4.39 -1.17 -23.11
CA ASP A 241 -3.57 -1.16 -24.32
C ASP A 241 -4.43 -0.88 -25.57
N VAL A 242 -5.59 -1.49 -25.68
CA VAL A 242 -6.55 -1.22 -26.77
C VAL A 242 -7.04 0.22 -26.69
N GLY A 243 -7.39 0.71 -25.50
CA GLY A 243 -7.83 2.08 -25.27
C GLY A 243 -6.81 3.11 -25.73
N LYS A 244 -5.52 2.88 -25.48
CA LYS A 244 -4.42 3.75 -25.93
C LYS A 244 -4.41 3.93 -27.45
N ILE A 245 -4.59 2.84 -28.20
CA ILE A 245 -4.57 2.85 -29.66
C ILE A 245 -5.78 3.64 -30.19
N PHE A 246 -6.98 3.31 -29.74
CA PHE A 246 -8.21 3.93 -30.27
C PHE A 246 -8.42 5.38 -29.85
N PHE A 247 -7.96 5.79 -28.67
CA PHE A 247 -8.10 7.17 -28.20
C PHE A 247 -6.94 8.07 -28.63
N ALA A 248 -5.77 7.52 -28.97
CA ALA A 248 -4.71 8.29 -29.62
C ALA A 248 -5.10 8.73 -31.04
N GLU A 249 -5.84 7.91 -31.77
CA GLU A 249 -6.33 8.22 -33.11
C GLU A 249 -7.57 9.14 -33.12
N ARG A 250 -8.31 9.29 -32.03
CA ARG A 250 -9.46 10.21 -31.93
C ARG A 250 -9.11 11.69 -31.84
N SER A 251 -7.86 12.05 -31.76
CA SER A 251 -7.43 13.42 -32.07
C SER A 251 -7.50 13.73 -33.58
N VAL A 252 -7.71 12.72 -34.43
CA VAL A 252 -7.88 12.84 -35.89
C VAL A 252 -8.89 11.79 -36.37
N ALA A 253 -10.16 12.24 -36.55
CA ALA A 253 -11.21 11.69 -37.38
C ALA A 253 -11.53 10.18 -37.43
N GLY A 254 -12.83 9.82 -37.18
CA GLY A 254 -13.53 8.74 -37.88
C GLY A 254 -13.83 7.46 -37.08
N ARG A 255 -15.11 7.09 -37.06
CA ARG A 255 -15.68 5.84 -36.53
C ARG A 255 -15.01 4.61 -37.11
N ALA A 256 -14.48 3.74 -36.23
CA ALA A 256 -14.24 2.34 -36.57
C ALA A 256 -14.81 1.45 -35.46
N ALA A 257 -15.72 0.56 -35.83
CA ALA A 257 -16.33 -0.44 -34.94
C ALA A 257 -15.35 -1.60 -34.73
N VAL A 258 -15.17 -2.02 -33.48
CA VAL A 258 -14.43 -3.23 -33.12
C VAL A 258 -15.43 -4.37 -32.98
N PRO A 259 -15.23 -5.55 -33.58
CA PRO A 259 -16.17 -6.66 -33.47
C PRO A 259 -16.14 -7.28 -32.08
N ALA A 260 -17.27 -7.17 -31.39
CA ALA A 260 -17.51 -7.78 -30.10
C ALA A 260 -17.73 -9.30 -30.24
N LYS A 261 -16.89 -10.12 -29.60
CA LYS A 261 -17.27 -11.43 -29.14
C LYS A 261 -16.92 -11.58 -27.66
N ASN A 262 -17.93 -11.40 -26.82
CA ASN A 262 -18.03 -11.89 -25.42
C ASN A 262 -16.99 -11.45 -24.38
N ARG A 263 -16.48 -10.20 -24.40
CA ARG A 263 -15.69 -9.67 -23.28
C ARG A 263 -16.09 -8.23 -23.02
N ARG A 264 -16.72 -7.98 -21.88
CA ARG A 264 -17.01 -6.62 -21.39
C ARG A 264 -15.73 -6.04 -20.83
N THR A 265 -15.00 -5.32 -21.67
CA THR A 265 -13.80 -4.57 -21.30
C THR A 265 -14.16 -3.09 -21.42
N TYR A 266 -13.95 -2.32 -20.37
CA TYR A 266 -14.35 -0.92 -20.31
C TYR A 266 -13.14 -0.03 -20.07
N PHE A 267 -13.12 1.10 -20.75
CA PHE A 267 -12.10 2.11 -20.66
C PHE A 267 -12.73 3.47 -20.35
N CYS A 268 -12.23 4.19 -19.36
CA CYS A 268 -12.72 5.48 -18.94
C CYS A 268 -11.63 6.55 -19.04
N GLN A 269 -11.87 7.63 -19.78
CA GLN A 269 -10.98 8.78 -19.90
C GLN A 269 -11.79 10.07 -19.91
N ARG A 270 -11.35 11.08 -19.16
CA ARG A 270 -11.94 12.42 -19.23
C ARG A 270 -11.30 13.21 -20.38
N SER A 271 -12.09 13.68 -21.35
CA SER A 271 -11.69 14.73 -22.30
C SER A 271 -11.99 16.11 -21.71
N ARG A 272 -11.35 17.18 -22.21
CA ARG A 272 -11.47 18.54 -21.65
C ARG A 272 -12.89 19.07 -21.44
N HIS A 273 -13.93 18.39 -21.97
CA HIS A 273 -15.33 18.83 -21.89
C HIS A 273 -16.34 17.75 -21.49
N SER A 274 -15.96 16.48 -21.35
CA SER A 274 -16.87 15.42 -20.90
C SER A 274 -16.11 14.15 -20.49
N VAL A 275 -16.70 13.37 -19.57
CA VAL A 275 -16.23 12.03 -19.25
C VAL A 275 -16.88 11.06 -20.24
N HIS A 276 -16.08 10.31 -20.98
CA HIS A 276 -16.59 9.27 -21.88
C HIS A 276 -16.24 7.89 -21.35
N CYS A 277 -17.27 7.13 -21.01
CA CYS A 277 -17.18 5.68 -20.88
C CYS A 277 -17.71 5.05 -22.17
N GLY A 278 -16.87 4.26 -22.82
CA GLY A 278 -17.31 3.43 -23.93
C GLY A 278 -17.80 2.09 -23.41
N SER A 279 -19.09 1.90 -23.25
CA SER A 279 -19.70 0.59 -23.15
C SER A 279 -20.24 0.22 -24.54
N ASP A 280 -19.73 -0.86 -25.12
CA ASP A 280 -20.39 -1.48 -26.26
C ASP A 280 -21.51 -2.38 -25.73
N SER A 281 -22.67 -1.77 -25.43
CA SER A 281 -23.92 -2.48 -25.25
C SER A 281 -24.65 -2.52 -26.59
N SER A 282 -24.30 -3.49 -27.44
CA SER A 282 -25.23 -3.92 -28.48
C SER A 282 -26.36 -4.71 -27.83
N HIS A 283 -27.50 -4.05 -27.59
CA HIS A 283 -28.78 -4.76 -27.49
C HIS A 283 -29.07 -5.46 -28.84
N PRO A 284 -29.36 -6.75 -28.86
CA PRO A 284 -30.10 -7.32 -29.97
C PRO A 284 -31.56 -6.96 -29.74
N GLY A 285 -32.03 -5.94 -30.44
CA GLY A 285 -33.44 -5.72 -30.67
C GLY A 285 -33.88 -6.57 -31.84
N GLU A 286 -34.92 -7.40 -31.59
CA GLU A 286 -35.80 -8.13 -32.52
C GLU A 286 -35.15 -9.06 -33.52
#